data_f2a8fc9ca93756f5bf971ee14a7e5062
#
_entry.id   f2a8fc9ca93756f5bf971ee14a7e5062
#
_cell.length_a   1.000
_cell.length_b   1.000
_cell.length_c   1.000
_cell.angle_alpha   90.00
_cell.angle_beta   90.00
_cell.angle_gamma   90.00
#
_symmetry.space_group_name_H-M   'P 1'
#
loop_
_entity.id
_entity.type
_entity.pdbx_description
1 polymer ?
#
loop_
_entity_poly.entity_id
_entity_poly.type
_entity_poly.pdbx_seq_one_letter_code
_entity_poly.pdbx_strand_id
1 'polypeptide(L)'
;MGSLSTESFEQFLDSLKKAGIAISNEVELRERLAEAQRWRYAFQTLAANGKVIGICFEDHSAGRNEAEINRTFSEFQFPEKTRAVFSANLKH
;
A
#
# COMPACT_ATOMS: atom_id res chain seq x y z
N MET A 1 -16.01 12.90 11.96
CA MET A 1 -15.23 12.70 11.44
C MET A 1 -14.26 11.65 11.53
N GLY A 2 -14.45 10.68 12.35
CA GLY A 2 -13.57 9.56 12.44
C GLY A 2 -13.40 8.84 11.14
N SER A 3 -14.37 8.95 10.28
CA SER A 3 -14.29 8.26 9.03
C SER A 3 -13.13 8.73 8.17
N LEU A 4 -12.60 9.90 8.47
CA LEU A 4 -11.52 10.42 7.66
C LEU A 4 -10.20 9.75 7.93
N SER A 5 -10.08 9.04 9.04
CA SER A 5 -8.80 8.46 9.39
C SER A 5 -8.33 7.43 8.37
N THR A 6 -9.28 6.75 7.73
CA THR A 6 -8.90 5.74 6.74
C THR A 6 -8.71 6.33 5.37
N GLU A 7 -8.83 7.66 5.26
CA GLU A 7 -8.68 8.29 3.97
C GLU A 7 -7.29 8.78 3.71
N SER A 8 -6.41 8.67 4.66
CA SER A 8 -5.09 9.25 4.49
C SER A 8 -4.08 8.21 4.07
N PHE A 9 -3.11 8.65 3.29
CA PHE A 9 -2.04 7.77 2.86
C PHE A 9 -1.22 7.27 4.05
N GLU A 10 -1.08 8.09 5.09
CA GLU A 10 -0.36 7.70 6.28
C GLU A 10 -1.02 6.51 6.96
N GLN A 11 -2.34 6.52 7.01
CA GLN A 11 -3.08 5.43 7.60
C GLN A 11 -2.85 4.14 6.80
N PHE A 12 -2.85 4.28 5.50
CA PHE A 12 -2.63 3.14 4.62
C PHE A 12 -1.24 2.54 4.86
N LEU A 13 -0.22 3.39 4.94
CA LEU A 13 1.13 2.91 5.19
C LEU A 13 1.24 2.22 6.54
N ASP A 14 0.58 2.78 7.55
CA ASP A 14 0.61 2.20 8.87
C ASP A 14 -0.01 0.81 8.86
N SER A 15 -1.11 0.66 8.14
CA SER A 15 -1.76 -0.65 8.05
C SER A 15 -0.84 -1.68 7.38
N LEU A 16 -0.13 -1.26 6.35
CA LEU A 16 0.81 -2.16 5.71
C LEU A 16 1.93 -2.57 6.65
N LYS A 17 2.42 -1.62 7.44
CA LYS A 17 3.48 -1.93 8.39
C LYS A 17 3.02 -2.93 9.44
N LYS A 18 1.79 -2.82 9.87
CA LYS A 18 1.25 -3.77 10.83
C LYS A 18 1.15 -5.16 10.25
N ALA A 19 1.06 -5.25 8.94
CA ALA A 19 1.05 -6.52 8.25
C ALA A 19 2.45 -7.02 7.92
N GLY A 20 3.48 -6.31 8.36
CA GLY A 20 4.85 -6.72 8.11
C GLY A 20 5.37 -6.30 6.75
N ILE A 21 4.77 -5.30 6.16
CA ILE A 21 5.13 -4.87 4.81
C ILE A 21 5.51 -3.40 4.84
N ALA A 22 6.58 -3.05 4.13
CA ALA A 22 6.98 -1.67 3.99
C ALA A 22 7.16 -1.35 2.52
N ILE A 23 7.09 -0.07 2.22
CA ILE A 23 7.35 0.39 0.87
C ILE A 23 8.73 1.03 0.87
N SER A 24 9.62 0.57 -0.01
CA SER A 24 10.99 1.01 0.05
C SER A 24 11.14 2.50 -0.31
N ASN A 25 10.26 3.03 -1.12
CA ASN A 25 10.31 4.44 -1.45
C ASN A 25 9.22 5.22 -0.72
N GLU A 26 9.01 4.86 0.54
CA GLU A 26 7.95 5.43 1.34
C GLU A 26 8.08 6.95 1.48
N VAL A 27 9.29 7.44 1.74
CA VAL A 27 9.47 8.87 1.96
C VAL A 27 9.06 9.66 0.73
N GLU A 28 9.50 9.21 -0.41
CA GLU A 28 9.17 9.87 -1.66
C GLU A 28 7.67 9.86 -1.91
N LEU A 29 7.04 8.72 -1.67
CA LEU A 29 5.60 8.60 -1.87
C LEU A 29 4.85 9.48 -0.90
N ARG A 30 5.32 9.51 0.35
CA ARG A 30 4.66 10.33 1.35
C ARG A 30 4.65 11.79 0.93
N GLU A 31 5.76 12.27 0.40
CA GLU A 31 5.83 13.65 -0.04
C GLU A 31 4.92 13.90 -1.22
N ARG A 32 4.86 12.96 -2.14
CA ARG A 32 4.03 13.13 -3.31
C ARG A 32 2.55 13.06 -3.01
N LEU A 33 2.17 12.17 -2.10
CA LEU A 33 0.76 11.87 -1.90
C LEU A 33 0.15 12.54 -0.70
N ALA A 34 0.96 13.12 0.16
CA ALA A 34 0.44 13.71 1.39
C ALA A 34 -0.60 14.77 1.12
N GLU A 35 -0.42 15.55 0.08
CA GLU A 35 -1.35 16.62 -0.21
C GLU A 35 -2.27 16.31 -1.37
N ALA A 36 -2.22 15.12 -1.88
CA ALA A 36 -3.06 14.76 -3.01
C ALA A 36 -4.47 14.48 -2.53
N GLN A 37 -5.44 15.18 -3.11
CA GLN A 37 -6.82 14.94 -2.72
C GLN A 37 -7.28 13.57 -3.13
N ARG A 38 -6.71 13.05 -4.20
CA ARG A 38 -7.06 11.73 -4.68
C ARG A 38 -5.86 10.81 -4.59
N TRP A 39 -5.34 10.69 -3.39
CA TRP A 39 -4.12 9.93 -3.19
C TRP A 39 -4.26 8.46 -3.62
N ARG A 40 -5.45 7.89 -3.46
CA ARG A 40 -5.64 6.49 -3.88
C ARG A 40 -5.42 6.35 -5.38
N TYR A 41 -6.00 7.26 -6.12
CA TYR A 41 -5.85 7.22 -7.57
C TYR A 41 -4.38 7.43 -7.96
N ALA A 42 -3.73 8.37 -7.31
CA ALA A 42 -2.33 8.63 -7.58
C ALA A 42 -1.47 7.42 -7.25
N PHE A 43 -1.76 6.79 -6.12
CA PHE A 43 -1.03 5.59 -5.75
C PHE A 43 -1.24 4.48 -6.77
N GLN A 44 -2.46 4.28 -7.22
CA GLN A 44 -2.75 3.27 -8.22
C GLN A 44 -1.96 3.52 -9.50
N THR A 45 -1.89 4.76 -9.90
CA THR A 45 -1.17 5.12 -11.13
C THR A 45 0.31 4.84 -10.97
N LEU A 46 0.87 5.22 -9.84
CA LEU A 46 2.28 4.97 -9.59
C LEU A 46 2.58 3.47 -9.53
N ALA A 47 1.71 2.72 -8.91
CA ALA A 47 1.89 1.29 -8.82
C ALA A 47 1.84 0.65 -10.21
N ALA A 48 0.90 1.08 -11.01
CA ALA A 48 0.76 0.52 -12.35
C ALA A 48 1.98 0.81 -13.21
N ASN A 49 2.68 1.89 -12.90
CA ASN A 49 3.88 2.27 -13.65
C ASN A 49 5.16 1.73 -13.02
N GLY A 50 5.04 0.88 -12.02
CA GLY A 50 6.22 0.31 -11.38
C GLY A 50 6.97 1.26 -10.49
N LYS A 51 6.31 2.32 -10.05
CA LYS A 51 6.96 3.33 -9.23
C LYS A 51 6.80 3.10 -7.73
N VAL A 52 6.12 2.05 -7.36
CA VAL A 52 5.96 1.69 -5.94
C VAL A 52 6.66 0.37 -5.73
N ILE A 53 7.59 0.34 -4.81
CA ILE A 53 8.37 -0.86 -4.54
C ILE A 53 8.08 -1.33 -3.13
N GLY A 54 7.54 -2.52 -3.00
CA GLY A 54 7.19 -3.07 -1.71
C GLY A 54 8.28 -3.97 -1.16
N ILE A 55 8.38 -4.01 0.16
CA ILE A 55 9.33 -4.84 0.86
C ILE A 55 8.61 -5.60 1.95
N CYS A 56 8.94 -6.88 2.07
CA CYS A 56 8.45 -7.70 3.16
C CYS A 56 9.46 -7.64 4.27
N PHE A 57 9.04 -7.22 5.45
CA PHE A 57 9.97 -7.10 6.55
C PHE A 57 10.38 -8.41 7.13
N GLU A 58 9.46 -9.32 7.24
CA GLU A 58 9.73 -10.54 7.93
C GLU A 58 9.60 -11.73 7.02
N ASP A 59 10.22 -12.79 7.45
CA ASP A 59 10.23 -13.99 6.68
C ASP A 59 8.94 -14.75 6.90
N HIS A 60 7.88 -14.26 6.36
CA HIS A 60 6.61 -14.93 6.47
C HIS A 60 6.30 -15.67 5.20
N SER A 61 5.41 -16.59 5.30
CA SER A 61 4.97 -17.29 4.12
C SER A 61 4.32 -16.28 3.18
N ALA A 62 4.52 -16.49 1.91
CA ALA A 62 3.94 -15.61 0.91
C ALA A 62 2.42 -15.58 1.01
N GLY A 63 1.82 -16.71 1.36
CA GLY A 63 0.37 -16.77 1.48
C GLY A 63 -0.16 -15.86 2.56
N ARG A 64 0.57 -15.78 3.67
CA ARG A 64 0.15 -14.93 4.76
C ARG A 64 0.19 -13.47 4.34
N ASN A 65 1.27 -13.08 3.67
CA ASN A 65 1.38 -11.70 3.22
C ASN A 65 0.31 -11.36 2.19
N GLU A 66 -0.02 -12.32 1.34
CA GLU A 66 -1.08 -12.10 0.36
C GLU A 66 -2.41 -11.80 1.04
N ALA A 67 -2.72 -12.55 2.09
CA ALA A 67 -3.98 -12.34 2.79
C ALA A 67 -4.03 -10.96 3.43
N GLU A 68 -2.92 -10.55 4.05
CA GLU A 68 -2.88 -9.25 4.70
C GLU A 68 -2.95 -8.12 3.68
N ILE A 69 -2.31 -8.28 2.54
CA ILE A 69 -2.36 -7.30 1.48
C ILE A 69 -3.79 -7.17 0.97
N ASN A 70 -4.43 -8.29 0.73
CA ASN A 70 -5.81 -8.27 0.25
C ASN A 70 -6.71 -7.55 1.21
N ARG A 71 -6.56 -7.84 2.51
CA ARG A 71 -7.41 -7.22 3.52
C ARG A 71 -7.18 -5.71 3.56
N THR A 72 -5.92 -5.29 3.57
CA THR A 72 -5.59 -3.89 3.67
C THR A 72 -6.08 -3.11 2.46
N PHE A 73 -5.84 -3.64 1.27
CA PHE A 73 -6.27 -2.95 0.06
C PHE A 73 -7.79 -2.88 -0.01
N SER A 74 -8.46 -3.91 0.48
CA SER A 74 -9.91 -3.91 0.50
C SER A 74 -10.44 -2.86 1.48
N GLU A 75 -9.82 -2.77 2.65
CA GLU A 75 -10.23 -1.79 3.65
C GLU A 75 -10.10 -0.36 3.14
N PHE A 76 -9.09 -0.12 2.33
CA PHE A 76 -8.88 1.21 1.79
C PHE A 76 -9.50 1.39 0.41
N GLN A 77 -10.32 0.43 0.01
CA GLN A 77 -11.14 0.55 -1.19
C GLN A 77 -10.33 0.61 -2.47
N PHE A 78 -9.22 -0.10 -2.49
CA PHE A 78 -8.45 -0.24 -3.72
C PHE A 78 -9.03 -1.36 -4.59
N PRO A 79 -8.96 -1.23 -5.90
CA PRO A 79 -9.35 -2.34 -6.77
C PRO A 79 -8.36 -3.49 -6.64
N GLU A 80 -8.86 -4.68 -6.90
CA GLU A 80 -8.04 -5.87 -6.86
C GLU A 80 -6.83 -5.77 -7.79
N LYS A 81 -7.02 -5.09 -8.89
CA LYS A 81 -5.97 -4.89 -9.86
C LYS A 81 -4.76 -4.18 -9.23
N THR A 82 -5.02 -3.17 -8.42
CA THR A 82 -3.95 -2.45 -7.75
C THR A 82 -3.20 -3.36 -6.78
N ARG A 83 -3.95 -4.17 -6.04
CA ARG A 83 -3.35 -5.11 -5.13
C ARG A 83 -2.43 -6.09 -5.86
N ALA A 84 -2.88 -6.59 -7.01
CA ALA A 84 -2.09 -7.54 -7.78
C ALA A 84 -0.76 -6.93 -8.25
N VAL A 85 -0.82 -5.69 -8.72
CA VAL A 85 0.39 -5.01 -9.15
C VAL A 85 1.34 -4.80 -8.00
N PHE A 86 0.80 -4.40 -6.86
CA PHE A 86 1.64 -4.17 -5.68
C PHE A 86 2.29 -5.47 -5.23
N SER A 87 1.54 -6.56 -5.20
CA SER A 87 2.08 -7.85 -4.81
C SER A 87 3.26 -8.25 -5.68
N ALA A 88 3.17 -7.95 -6.95
CA ALA A 88 4.24 -8.31 -7.88
C ALA A 88 5.53 -7.56 -7.58
N ASN A 89 5.44 -6.45 -6.86
CA ASN A 89 6.60 -5.64 -6.52
C ASN A 89 7.17 -5.93 -5.15
N LEU A 90 6.56 -6.84 -4.41
CA LEU A 90 7.09 -7.20 -3.11
C LEU A 90 8.39 -7.97 -3.25
N LYS A 91 9.30 -7.71 -2.34
CA LYS A 91 10.54 -8.47 -2.29
C LYS A 91 10.42 -9.55 -1.24
N HIS A 92 10.89 -10.71 -1.58
CA HIS A 92 10.78 -11.85 -0.69
C HIS A 92 12.12 -12.26 -0.13
#